data_7551950d380b0740ae2d4128eb274ade
#
_entry.id   7551950d380b0740ae2d4128eb274ade
#
_cell.length_a   1.000
_cell.length_b   1.000
_cell.length_c   1.000
_cell.angle_alpha   90.00
_cell.angle_beta   90.00
_cell.angle_gamma   90.00
#
_symmetry.space_group_name_H-M   'P 1'
#
loop_
_entity.id
_entity.type
_entity.pdbx_description
1 polymer ?
#
loop_
_entity_poly.entity_id
_entity_poly.type
_entity_poly.pdbx_seq_one_letter_code
_entity_poly.pdbx_strand_id
1 'polypeptide(L)'
;ETAMQTYRKPKWKEINWKQAELYVNRLQVRIVKAVQADKWRLVKRLQKLITNSFYAKVLAVKRVITNKGKNTPGIDGDIWSTDEDKIQAVYNLTTSSYKAKPLKRTYIEKYGKKEKRPLGIPTMTDRAMQGLQLLALAPIAETTADKVSFGFRQNRCAQDAMEYMFKLLSRKTSPEWILEGDIKGCFDNISHDWMLENIPSDKRIMRQFLRCGYVENKRLFPTTEGSPQGGLISPTYANMTLDGLERLLLERYSTSSTGHYHPNYNKHKVHLCRYADDFIITADCKEVLEDVKRVVEEFMKERGLKLSEEKTATTNINDGFDFLGWNFRKFKGKLLIQPSTKSKKKITKKLSQTVRYYRESKQELLIVKLNQITKGWAEYHHCVCAKSTFALIDHRLWEMLWKWAKRRHPQKCNKWAVSYTHLTLPTNS
;
A
#
# COMPACT_ATOMS: atom_id res chain seq x y z
N GLU A 1 -47.80 18.09 30.20
CA GLU A 1 -47.16 18.49 28.93
C GLU A 1 -45.71 18.05 28.95
N THR A 2 -45.44 16.86 28.45
CA THR A 2 -44.08 16.32 28.29
C THR A 2 -43.49 16.93 27.03
N ALA A 3 -42.58 17.89 27.19
CA ALA A 3 -41.86 18.53 26.11
C ALA A 3 -41.09 17.45 25.33
N MET A 4 -41.54 17.12 24.13
CA MET A 4 -40.75 16.40 23.12
C MET A 4 -39.49 17.23 22.86
N GLN A 5 -38.36 16.87 23.49
CA GLN A 5 -37.06 17.37 23.10
C GLN A 5 -36.84 16.93 21.67
N THR A 6 -37.08 17.84 20.73
CA THR A 6 -36.64 17.68 19.33
C THR A 6 -35.13 17.53 19.33
N TYR A 7 -34.64 16.28 19.22
CA TYR A 7 -33.21 16.00 19.08
C TYR A 7 -32.70 16.69 17.81
N ARG A 8 -32.16 17.90 18.01
CA ARG A 8 -31.53 18.67 16.94
C ARG A 8 -30.37 17.86 16.40
N LYS A 9 -30.42 17.51 15.11
CA LYS A 9 -29.33 16.84 14.42
C LYS A 9 -28.05 17.70 14.52
N PRO A 10 -26.92 17.20 15.02
CA PRO A 10 -25.68 17.97 15.15
C PRO A 10 -25.21 18.49 13.79
N LYS A 11 -24.71 19.71 13.73
CA LYS A 11 -24.03 20.27 12.55
C LYS A 11 -22.63 19.68 12.43
N TRP A 12 -22.06 19.71 11.23
CA TRP A 12 -20.71 19.17 10.99
C TRP A 12 -19.64 19.76 11.92
N LYS A 13 -19.69 21.06 12.21
CA LYS A 13 -18.77 21.76 13.11
C LYS A 13 -18.95 21.40 14.60
N GLU A 14 -20.13 20.90 14.98
CA GLU A 14 -20.47 20.55 16.37
C GLU A 14 -20.02 19.12 16.72
N ILE A 15 -19.44 18.37 15.75
CA ILE A 15 -19.03 16.99 15.95
C ILE A 15 -17.82 16.89 16.88
N ASN A 16 -17.97 16.14 17.98
CA ASN A 16 -16.87 15.81 18.86
C ASN A 16 -16.05 14.64 18.27
N TRP A 17 -15.00 14.97 17.55
CA TRP A 17 -14.14 14.01 16.87
C TRP A 17 -13.46 13.03 17.82
N LYS A 18 -12.96 13.51 18.97
CA LYS A 18 -12.32 12.68 19.98
C LYS A 18 -13.27 11.63 20.54
N GLN A 19 -14.50 12.02 20.80
CA GLN A 19 -15.54 11.08 21.25
C GLN A 19 -15.87 10.04 20.17
N ALA A 20 -15.98 10.47 18.91
CA ALA A 20 -16.23 9.56 17.80
C ALA A 20 -15.12 8.51 17.64
N GLU A 21 -13.87 8.94 17.69
CA GLU A 21 -12.70 8.06 17.61
C GLU A 21 -12.65 7.10 18.81
N LEU A 22 -12.86 7.58 20.03
CA LEU A 22 -12.88 6.74 21.23
C LEU A 22 -14.00 5.69 21.18
N TYR A 23 -15.19 6.07 20.73
CA TYR A 23 -16.32 5.13 20.61
C TYR A 23 -15.99 3.98 19.63
N VAL A 24 -15.51 4.33 18.43
CA VAL A 24 -15.17 3.34 17.40
C VAL A 24 -14.00 2.46 17.87
N ASN A 25 -12.95 3.05 18.46
CA ASN A 25 -11.79 2.30 18.98
C ASN A 25 -12.20 1.29 20.06
N ARG A 26 -13.10 1.65 20.97
CA ARG A 26 -13.62 0.70 21.97
C ARG A 26 -14.28 -0.53 21.34
N LEU A 27 -15.06 -0.33 20.28
CA LEU A 27 -15.68 -1.44 19.54
C LEU A 27 -14.64 -2.26 18.78
N GLN A 28 -13.66 -1.63 18.18
CA GLN A 28 -12.55 -2.30 17.47
C GLN A 28 -11.71 -3.18 18.41
N VAL A 29 -11.39 -2.69 19.61
CA VAL A 29 -10.69 -3.50 20.64
C VAL A 29 -11.53 -4.72 21.04
N ARG A 30 -12.84 -4.56 21.16
CA ARG A 30 -13.74 -5.69 21.44
C ARG A 30 -13.79 -6.69 20.29
N ILE A 31 -13.71 -6.23 19.02
CA ILE A 31 -13.60 -7.12 17.86
C ILE A 31 -12.31 -7.92 17.95
N VAL A 32 -11.16 -7.28 18.20
CA VAL A 32 -9.87 -7.98 18.35
C VAL A 32 -9.95 -9.09 19.39
N LYS A 33 -10.46 -8.78 20.60
CA LYS A 33 -10.64 -9.77 21.66
C LYS A 33 -11.58 -10.91 21.26
N ALA A 34 -12.64 -10.60 20.53
CA ALA A 34 -13.60 -11.59 20.06
C ALA A 34 -13.02 -12.51 18.98
N VAL A 35 -12.18 -11.96 18.06
CA VAL A 35 -11.44 -12.74 17.05
C VAL A 35 -10.43 -13.68 17.73
N GLN A 36 -9.63 -13.16 18.68
CA GLN A 36 -8.66 -13.96 19.44
C GLN A 36 -9.32 -15.10 20.24
N ALA A 37 -10.56 -14.92 20.67
CA ALA A 37 -11.34 -15.91 21.38
C ALA A 37 -12.24 -16.76 20.46
N ASP A 38 -12.08 -16.68 19.15
CA ASP A 38 -12.87 -17.39 18.11
C ASP A 38 -14.40 -17.18 18.21
N LYS A 39 -14.86 -16.05 18.78
CA LYS A 39 -16.28 -15.71 18.99
C LYS A 39 -16.88 -15.01 17.78
N TRP A 40 -16.95 -15.65 16.64
CA TRP A 40 -17.37 -15.04 15.36
C TRP A 40 -18.80 -14.48 15.35
N ARG A 41 -19.73 -15.05 16.14
CA ARG A 41 -21.06 -14.47 16.31
C ARG A 41 -21.01 -13.07 16.96
N LEU A 42 -20.12 -12.90 17.95
CA LEU A 42 -19.90 -11.60 18.61
C LEU A 42 -19.20 -10.63 17.64
N VAL A 43 -18.22 -11.08 16.87
CA VAL A 43 -17.56 -10.27 15.83
C VAL A 43 -18.60 -9.68 14.89
N LYS A 44 -19.50 -10.48 14.32
CA LYS A 44 -20.58 -10.01 13.42
C LYS A 44 -21.50 -8.98 14.08
N ARG A 45 -21.85 -9.15 15.37
CA ARG A 45 -22.64 -8.17 16.11
C ARG A 45 -21.90 -6.84 16.27
N LEU A 46 -20.62 -6.88 16.62
CA LEU A 46 -19.78 -5.69 16.80
C LEU A 46 -19.55 -4.96 15.47
N GLN A 47 -19.37 -5.68 14.37
CA GLN A 47 -19.30 -5.08 13.03
C GLN A 47 -20.58 -4.32 12.70
N LYS A 48 -21.77 -4.90 12.96
CA LYS A 48 -23.05 -4.23 12.77
C LYS A 48 -23.22 -2.98 13.67
N LEU A 49 -22.74 -3.05 14.93
CA LEU A 49 -22.75 -1.88 15.82
C LEU A 49 -21.88 -0.74 15.27
N ILE A 50 -20.68 -1.05 14.73
CA ILE A 50 -19.84 -0.04 14.09
C ILE A 50 -20.55 0.54 12.86
N THR A 51 -20.99 -0.29 11.92
CA THR A 51 -21.54 0.19 10.63
C THR A 51 -22.88 0.94 10.77
N ASN A 52 -23.61 0.75 11.86
CA ASN A 52 -24.83 1.50 12.16
C ASN A 52 -24.58 2.73 13.03
N SER A 53 -23.41 2.85 13.65
CA SER A 53 -23.08 3.96 14.55
C SER A 53 -22.95 5.29 13.81
N PHE A 54 -23.57 6.34 14.34
CA PHE A 54 -23.37 7.72 13.87
C PHE A 54 -21.89 8.10 13.88
N TYR A 55 -21.17 7.79 14.95
CA TYR A 55 -19.74 8.10 15.07
C TYR A 55 -18.86 7.43 13.99
N ALA A 56 -19.14 6.18 13.65
CA ALA A 56 -18.39 5.51 12.57
C ALA A 56 -18.71 6.10 11.19
N LYS A 57 -19.96 6.46 10.93
CA LYS A 57 -20.37 7.14 9.68
C LYS A 57 -19.68 8.50 9.54
N VAL A 58 -19.62 9.28 10.62
CA VAL A 58 -18.90 10.56 10.67
C VAL A 58 -17.42 10.38 10.35
N LEU A 59 -16.74 9.39 10.94
CA LEU A 59 -15.34 9.10 10.65
C LEU A 59 -15.13 8.63 9.21
N ALA A 60 -16.04 7.84 8.66
CA ALA A 60 -15.99 7.40 7.27
C ALA A 60 -16.08 8.59 6.29
N VAL A 61 -17.03 9.52 6.52
CA VAL A 61 -17.15 10.75 5.73
C VAL A 61 -15.91 11.64 5.89
N LYS A 62 -15.42 11.85 7.15
CA LYS A 62 -14.18 12.60 7.44
C LYS A 62 -13.02 12.07 6.60
N ARG A 63 -12.84 10.75 6.55
CA ARG A 63 -11.76 10.12 5.79
C ARG A 63 -11.82 10.45 4.29
N VAL A 64 -13.01 10.51 3.70
CA VAL A 64 -13.19 10.83 2.28
C VAL A 64 -12.82 12.28 1.97
N ILE A 65 -13.29 13.22 2.79
CA ILE A 65 -13.07 14.66 2.58
C ILE A 65 -11.67 15.14 2.97
N THR A 66 -10.89 14.33 3.70
CA THR A 66 -9.50 14.65 4.07
C THR A 66 -8.48 13.97 3.16
N ASN A 67 -8.91 13.02 2.33
CA ASN A 67 -8.03 12.29 1.41
C ASN A 67 -7.59 13.20 0.25
N LYS A 68 -6.42 12.89 -0.35
CA LYS A 68 -5.90 13.59 -1.55
C LYS A 68 -6.88 13.60 -2.73
N GLY A 69 -7.72 12.56 -2.84
CA GLY A 69 -8.77 12.43 -3.86
C GLY A 69 -10.09 13.16 -3.56
N LYS A 70 -10.16 13.98 -2.52
CA LYS A 70 -11.40 14.68 -2.09
C LYS A 70 -12.10 15.51 -3.16
N ASN A 71 -11.32 16.06 -4.09
CA ASN A 71 -11.81 16.90 -5.20
C ASN A 71 -11.97 16.11 -6.52
N THR A 72 -11.85 14.78 -6.48
CA THR A 72 -11.99 13.94 -7.67
C THR A 72 -13.35 13.25 -7.63
N PRO A 73 -14.34 13.68 -8.42
CA PRO A 73 -15.67 13.09 -8.42
C PRO A 73 -15.68 11.70 -9.03
N GLY A 74 -16.65 10.88 -8.62
CA GLY A 74 -16.99 9.62 -9.26
C GLY A 74 -17.73 9.82 -10.59
N ILE A 75 -18.54 8.84 -10.97
CA ILE A 75 -19.35 8.89 -12.18
C ILE A 75 -20.52 9.90 -12.07
N ASP A 76 -20.98 10.16 -10.84
CA ASP A 76 -22.07 11.08 -10.53
C ASP A 76 -21.68 12.56 -10.56
N GLY A 77 -20.38 12.86 -10.56
CA GLY A 77 -19.89 14.23 -10.52
C GLY A 77 -19.92 14.88 -9.13
N ASP A 78 -20.42 14.18 -8.12
CA ASP A 78 -20.63 14.73 -6.78
C ASP A 78 -19.34 14.95 -6.01
N ILE A 79 -19.26 16.09 -5.29
CA ILE A 79 -18.19 16.46 -4.36
C ILE A 79 -18.84 17.06 -3.11
N TRP A 80 -18.39 16.69 -1.92
CA TRP A 80 -18.88 17.24 -0.66
C TRP A 80 -18.04 18.44 -0.21
N SER A 81 -18.42 19.62 -0.62
CA SER A 81 -17.70 20.86 -0.34
C SER A 81 -18.21 21.58 0.91
N THR A 82 -19.52 21.64 1.10
CA THR A 82 -20.15 22.35 2.22
C THR A 82 -20.28 21.48 3.46
N ASP A 83 -20.53 22.09 4.62
CA ASP A 83 -20.76 21.34 5.87
C ASP A 83 -22.12 20.64 5.85
N GLU A 84 -23.07 21.19 5.11
CA GLU A 84 -24.40 20.61 4.84
C GLU A 84 -24.25 19.32 4.02
N ASP A 85 -23.46 19.33 2.94
CA ASP A 85 -23.19 18.11 2.13
C ASP A 85 -22.61 16.99 2.99
N LYS A 86 -21.62 17.33 3.85
CA LYS A 86 -20.92 16.36 4.70
C LYS A 86 -21.86 15.74 5.73
N ILE A 87 -22.67 16.54 6.42
CA ILE A 87 -23.58 16.01 7.42
C ILE A 87 -24.74 15.23 6.78
N GLN A 88 -25.24 15.68 5.64
CA GLN A 88 -26.26 14.95 4.88
C GLN A 88 -25.73 13.60 4.41
N ALA A 89 -24.46 13.54 3.96
CA ALA A 89 -23.79 12.29 3.59
C ALA A 89 -23.73 11.30 4.77
N VAL A 90 -23.49 11.77 6.01
CA VAL A 90 -23.53 10.92 7.22
C VAL A 90 -24.90 10.29 7.43
N TYR A 91 -25.97 11.07 7.32
CA TYR A 91 -27.33 10.56 7.50
C TYR A 91 -27.79 9.63 6.39
N ASN A 92 -27.37 9.91 5.15
CA ASN A 92 -27.69 9.08 3.99
C ASN A 92 -26.86 7.79 3.93
N LEU A 93 -25.76 7.68 4.70
CA LEU A 93 -24.90 6.51 4.71
C LEU A 93 -25.55 5.36 5.50
N THR A 94 -26.44 4.62 4.84
CA THR A 94 -27.17 3.49 5.42
C THR A 94 -26.82 2.19 4.72
N THR A 95 -26.53 1.15 5.49
CA THR A 95 -26.13 -0.15 4.94
C THR A 95 -27.32 -0.89 4.31
N SER A 96 -28.54 -0.71 4.82
CA SER A 96 -29.75 -1.43 4.38
C SER A 96 -30.16 -1.09 2.94
N SER A 97 -30.16 0.20 2.59
CA SER A 97 -30.59 0.72 1.28
C SER A 97 -29.43 0.96 0.31
N TYR A 98 -28.20 0.62 0.70
CA TYR A 98 -27.02 0.89 -0.11
C TYR A 98 -27.02 0.12 -1.42
N LYS A 99 -26.73 0.85 -2.51
CA LYS A 99 -26.48 0.33 -3.85
C LYS A 99 -25.21 1.00 -4.41
N ALA A 100 -24.21 0.21 -4.74
CA ALA A 100 -22.97 0.70 -5.32
C ALA A 100 -23.21 1.22 -6.74
N LYS A 101 -22.59 2.37 -7.07
CA LYS A 101 -22.58 2.90 -8.43
C LYS A 101 -21.35 2.36 -9.19
N PRO A 102 -21.40 2.27 -10.54
CA PRO A 102 -20.24 1.89 -11.34
C PRO A 102 -19.06 2.83 -11.11
N LEU A 103 -17.86 2.30 -11.24
CA LEU A 103 -16.63 3.08 -11.11
C LEU A 103 -16.38 3.93 -12.36
N LYS A 104 -15.84 5.13 -12.18
CA LYS A 104 -15.32 5.93 -13.29
C LYS A 104 -13.91 5.46 -13.64
N ARG A 105 -13.72 4.91 -14.86
CA ARG A 105 -12.40 4.43 -15.31
C ARG A 105 -11.50 5.60 -15.66
N THR A 106 -10.27 5.56 -15.15
CA THR A 106 -9.17 6.47 -15.51
C THR A 106 -7.87 5.70 -15.64
N TYR A 107 -6.85 6.31 -16.24
CA TYR A 107 -5.57 5.65 -16.48
C TYR A 107 -4.42 6.49 -15.92
N ILE A 108 -3.50 5.83 -15.21
CA ILE A 108 -2.27 6.43 -14.71
C ILE A 108 -1.09 5.80 -15.43
N GLU A 109 -0.13 6.61 -15.85
CA GLU A 109 1.10 6.15 -16.49
C GLU A 109 1.92 5.26 -15.54
N LYS A 110 2.32 4.08 -16.02
CA LYS A 110 3.32 3.25 -15.33
C LYS A 110 4.71 3.80 -15.64
N TYR A 111 5.49 4.08 -14.60
CA TYR A 111 6.85 4.55 -14.79
C TYR A 111 7.69 3.58 -15.64
N GLY A 112 8.25 4.08 -16.75
CA GLY A 112 9.14 3.32 -17.64
C GLY A 112 8.46 2.29 -18.53
N LYS A 113 7.11 2.24 -18.56
CA LYS A 113 6.33 1.36 -19.45
C LYS A 113 5.38 2.20 -20.32
N LYS A 114 5.08 1.71 -21.52
CA LYS A 114 4.05 2.30 -22.41
C LYS A 114 2.63 2.02 -21.89
N GLU A 115 2.46 0.94 -21.17
CA GLU A 115 1.17 0.56 -20.58
C GLU A 115 0.76 1.47 -19.43
N LYS A 116 -0.50 1.83 -19.42
CA LYS A 116 -1.11 2.60 -18.33
C LYS A 116 -1.75 1.66 -17.30
N ARG A 117 -1.80 2.10 -16.03
CA ARG A 117 -2.51 1.40 -14.97
C ARG A 117 -3.96 1.87 -14.96
N PRO A 118 -4.95 0.97 -15.12
CA PRO A 118 -6.35 1.33 -14.97
C PRO A 118 -6.67 1.60 -13.50
N LEU A 119 -7.40 2.67 -13.22
CA LEU A 119 -7.97 2.98 -11.92
C LEU A 119 -9.48 3.09 -12.03
N GLY A 120 -10.17 2.57 -11.03
CA GLY A 120 -11.61 2.76 -10.85
C GLY A 120 -11.87 3.79 -9.75
N ILE A 121 -12.47 4.92 -10.08
CA ILE A 121 -12.78 5.99 -9.13
C ILE A 121 -14.23 5.78 -8.65
N PRO A 122 -14.46 5.39 -7.36
CA PRO A 122 -15.80 5.27 -6.80
C PRO A 122 -16.41 6.65 -6.55
N THR A 123 -17.73 6.73 -6.40
CA THR A 123 -18.42 7.94 -5.96
C THR A 123 -18.02 8.31 -4.52
N MET A 124 -18.32 9.52 -4.08
CA MET A 124 -18.05 9.94 -2.69
C MET A 124 -18.78 9.06 -1.69
N THR A 125 -20.03 8.71 -1.99
CA THR A 125 -20.86 7.81 -1.17
C THR A 125 -20.27 6.41 -1.10
N ASP A 126 -19.81 5.85 -2.22
CA ASP A 126 -19.16 4.54 -2.25
C ASP A 126 -17.85 4.51 -1.46
N ARG A 127 -17.05 5.58 -1.57
CA ARG A 127 -15.82 5.72 -0.74
C ARG A 127 -16.15 5.77 0.74
N ALA A 128 -17.20 6.51 1.13
CA ALA A 128 -17.63 6.57 2.53
C ALA A 128 -18.14 5.22 3.02
N MET A 129 -18.92 4.49 2.21
CA MET A 129 -19.36 3.14 2.54
C MET A 129 -18.19 2.16 2.66
N GLN A 130 -17.23 2.22 1.75
CA GLN A 130 -15.99 1.45 1.87
C GLN A 130 -15.21 1.81 3.13
N GLY A 131 -15.10 3.10 3.46
CA GLY A 131 -14.50 3.58 4.70
C GLY A 131 -15.21 3.05 5.96
N LEU A 132 -16.53 3.04 5.94
CA LEU A 132 -17.36 2.52 7.03
C LEU A 132 -17.18 1.01 7.23
N GLN A 133 -17.21 0.23 6.14
CA GLN A 133 -16.95 -1.21 6.18
C GLN A 133 -15.51 -1.51 6.63
N LEU A 134 -14.56 -0.68 6.21
CA LEU A 134 -13.16 -0.83 6.62
C LEU A 134 -12.96 -0.60 8.11
N LEU A 135 -13.67 0.34 8.76
CA LEU A 135 -13.62 0.51 10.21
C LEU A 135 -14.04 -0.75 10.98
N ALA A 136 -14.97 -1.53 10.42
CA ALA A 136 -15.43 -2.79 11.01
C ALA A 136 -14.54 -3.99 10.64
N LEU A 137 -13.84 -3.96 9.50
CA LEU A 137 -13.02 -5.06 9.01
C LEU A 137 -11.55 -4.97 9.44
N ALA A 138 -10.99 -3.76 9.53
CA ALA A 138 -9.57 -3.53 9.83
C ALA A 138 -9.06 -4.24 11.10
N PRO A 139 -9.78 -4.24 12.24
CA PRO A 139 -9.32 -4.96 13.43
C PRO A 139 -9.26 -6.48 13.23
N ILE A 140 -10.11 -7.05 12.39
CA ILE A 140 -10.06 -8.47 12.03
C ILE A 140 -8.85 -8.73 11.14
N ALA A 141 -8.72 -7.95 10.06
CA ALA A 141 -7.62 -8.09 9.11
C ALA A 141 -6.26 -7.99 9.81
N GLU A 142 -6.09 -7.05 10.75
CA GLU A 142 -4.82 -6.91 11.49
C GLU A 142 -4.58 -8.06 12.47
N THR A 143 -5.64 -8.61 13.07
CA THR A 143 -5.52 -9.71 14.03
C THR A 143 -5.19 -11.06 13.36
N THR A 144 -5.71 -11.28 12.14
CA THR A 144 -5.53 -12.53 11.38
C THR A 144 -4.41 -12.49 10.35
N ALA A 145 -3.82 -11.32 10.12
CA ALA A 145 -2.78 -11.14 9.11
C ALA A 145 -1.50 -11.92 9.41
N ASP A 146 -0.83 -12.35 8.36
CA ASP A 146 0.54 -12.86 8.42
C ASP A 146 1.46 -11.83 9.10
N LYS A 147 2.29 -12.27 10.06
CA LYS A 147 3.16 -11.38 10.85
C LYS A 147 4.19 -10.67 9.99
N VAL A 148 4.62 -11.32 8.93
CA VAL A 148 5.65 -10.87 7.99
C VAL A 148 5.08 -10.18 6.73
N SER A 149 3.82 -9.77 6.79
CA SER A 149 3.16 -8.92 5.80
C SER A 149 3.19 -7.46 6.24
N PHE A 150 3.69 -6.55 5.39
CA PHE A 150 3.94 -5.15 5.74
C PHE A 150 3.13 -4.15 4.91
N GLY A 151 2.91 -4.42 3.61
CA GLY A 151 2.24 -3.49 2.71
C GLY A 151 0.77 -3.24 3.05
N PHE A 152 0.29 -2.01 2.90
CA PHE A 152 -1.09 -1.56 3.14
C PHE A 152 -1.59 -1.76 4.58
N ARG A 153 -0.74 -2.03 5.53
CA ARG A 153 -1.09 -2.16 6.95
C ARG A 153 -0.76 -0.88 7.72
N GLN A 154 -1.59 -0.55 8.70
CA GLN A 154 -1.37 0.63 9.54
C GLN A 154 -0.10 0.45 10.39
N ASN A 155 0.66 1.54 10.57
CA ASN A 155 1.89 1.59 11.36
C ASN A 155 2.97 0.60 10.87
N ARG A 156 2.93 0.19 9.61
CA ARG A 156 3.97 -0.60 8.96
C ARG A 156 4.44 0.10 7.70
N CYS A 157 5.73 0.02 7.43
CA CYS A 157 6.35 0.66 6.28
C CYS A 157 7.31 -0.29 5.55
N ALA A 158 7.88 0.17 4.45
CA ALA A 158 8.83 -0.61 3.69
C ALA A 158 10.14 -0.85 4.46
N GLN A 159 10.51 0.08 5.35
CA GLN A 159 11.68 -0.03 6.21
C GLN A 159 11.56 -1.20 7.20
N ASP A 160 10.34 -1.49 7.71
CA ASP A 160 10.11 -2.65 8.58
C ASP A 160 10.37 -3.96 7.83
N ALA A 161 9.92 -4.05 6.58
CA ALA A 161 10.19 -5.20 5.71
C ALA A 161 11.71 -5.34 5.43
N MET A 162 12.40 -4.22 5.19
CA MET A 162 13.84 -4.19 4.97
C MET A 162 14.59 -4.64 6.24
N GLU A 163 14.20 -4.16 7.42
CA GLU A 163 14.79 -4.57 8.71
C GLU A 163 14.58 -6.05 8.98
N TYR A 164 13.38 -6.55 8.68
CA TYR A 164 13.10 -7.98 8.78
C TYR A 164 14.00 -8.79 7.84
N MET A 165 14.14 -8.39 6.58
CA MET A 165 15.06 -9.04 5.64
C MET A 165 16.53 -8.95 6.08
N PHE A 166 16.95 -7.83 6.67
CA PHE A 166 18.29 -7.70 7.25
C PHE A 166 18.52 -8.73 8.35
N LYS A 167 17.56 -8.89 9.27
CA LYS A 167 17.65 -9.90 10.37
C LYS A 167 17.75 -11.32 9.82
N LEU A 168 17.02 -11.64 8.75
CA LEU A 168 17.04 -12.96 8.11
C LEU A 168 18.36 -13.26 7.40
N LEU A 169 18.93 -12.27 6.70
CA LEU A 169 20.02 -12.50 5.73
C LEU A 169 21.41 -12.08 6.22
N SER A 170 21.54 -11.38 7.35
CA SER A 170 22.83 -10.80 7.78
C SER A 170 23.84 -11.81 8.30
N ARG A 171 23.40 -12.96 8.82
CA ARG A 171 24.27 -13.98 9.42
C ARG A 171 25.00 -14.80 8.37
N LYS A 172 26.17 -15.37 8.71
CA LYS A 172 26.90 -16.30 7.82
C LYS A 172 26.07 -17.56 7.51
N THR A 173 25.32 -18.04 8.50
CA THR A 173 24.46 -19.22 8.39
C THR A 173 23.06 -18.92 7.82
N SER A 174 22.78 -17.72 7.35
CA SER A 174 21.49 -17.35 6.78
C SER A 174 21.23 -18.04 5.45
N PRO A 175 19.96 -18.14 5.00
CA PRO A 175 19.63 -18.72 3.72
C PRO A 175 20.34 -18.00 2.56
N GLU A 176 20.66 -18.73 1.53
CA GLU A 176 21.39 -18.20 0.37
C GLU A 176 20.53 -18.08 -0.88
N TRP A 177 19.44 -18.81 -0.95
CA TRP A 177 18.56 -18.80 -2.11
C TRP A 177 17.29 -17.99 -1.85
N ILE A 178 16.90 -17.21 -2.83
CA ILE A 178 15.83 -16.22 -2.76
C ILE A 178 14.87 -16.43 -3.92
N LEU A 179 13.58 -16.58 -3.62
CA LEU A 179 12.50 -16.51 -4.59
C LEU A 179 11.91 -15.10 -4.55
N GLU A 180 12.12 -14.33 -5.60
CA GLU A 180 11.44 -13.05 -5.84
C GLU A 180 10.10 -13.36 -6.50
N GLY A 181 8.98 -13.10 -5.83
CA GLY A 181 7.65 -13.39 -6.33
C GLY A 181 6.86 -12.12 -6.63
N ASP A 182 6.24 -12.06 -7.81
CA ASP A 182 5.28 -11.03 -8.24
C ASP A 182 4.00 -11.70 -8.72
N ILE A 183 2.85 -11.17 -8.32
CA ILE A 183 1.55 -11.71 -8.69
C ILE A 183 1.03 -11.00 -9.94
N LYS A 184 0.72 -11.75 -11.00
CA LYS A 184 0.23 -11.19 -12.25
C LYS A 184 -1.16 -10.56 -12.05
N GLY A 185 -1.23 -9.22 -12.15
CA GLY A 185 -2.51 -8.52 -12.06
C GLY A 185 -3.28 -8.79 -10.76
N CYS A 186 -2.60 -8.81 -9.61
CA CYS A 186 -3.18 -9.22 -8.33
C CYS A 186 -4.58 -8.63 -8.09
N PHE A 187 -4.72 -7.30 -8.18
CA PHE A 187 -6.01 -6.64 -7.96
C PHE A 187 -7.07 -6.96 -9.02
N ASP A 188 -6.67 -7.36 -10.21
CA ASP A 188 -7.58 -7.55 -11.34
C ASP A 188 -8.11 -9.00 -11.43
N ASN A 189 -7.45 -9.97 -10.76
CA ASN A 189 -7.70 -11.39 -10.95
C ASN A 189 -8.17 -12.13 -9.67
N ILE A 190 -8.29 -11.47 -8.52
CA ILE A 190 -8.74 -12.15 -7.29
C ILE A 190 -10.16 -12.70 -7.50
N SER A 191 -10.37 -13.97 -7.17
CA SER A 191 -11.68 -14.61 -7.22
C SER A 191 -12.69 -13.93 -6.31
N HIS A 192 -13.80 -13.45 -6.88
CA HIS A 192 -14.91 -12.89 -6.11
C HIS A 192 -15.55 -13.91 -5.15
N ASP A 193 -15.69 -15.15 -5.61
CA ASP A 193 -16.33 -16.20 -4.82
C ASP A 193 -15.44 -16.56 -3.62
N TRP A 194 -14.14 -16.69 -3.83
CA TRP A 194 -13.19 -16.91 -2.73
C TRP A 194 -13.26 -15.77 -1.69
N MET A 195 -13.23 -14.51 -2.15
CA MET A 195 -13.35 -13.36 -1.23
C MET A 195 -14.68 -13.35 -0.47
N LEU A 196 -15.79 -13.62 -1.18
CA LEU A 196 -17.11 -13.68 -0.57
C LEU A 196 -17.25 -14.81 0.44
N GLU A 197 -16.56 -15.91 0.27
CA GLU A 197 -16.57 -17.05 1.19
C GLU A 197 -15.70 -16.79 2.42
N ASN A 198 -14.48 -16.35 2.21
CA ASN A 198 -13.41 -16.35 3.22
C ASN A 198 -13.26 -15.04 4.00
N ILE A 199 -13.57 -13.88 3.41
CA ILE A 199 -13.41 -12.59 4.12
C ILE A 199 -14.62 -12.30 5.00
N PRO A 200 -14.47 -12.11 6.33
CA PRO A 200 -15.58 -11.88 7.28
C PRO A 200 -16.10 -10.43 7.23
N SER A 201 -16.73 -10.07 6.12
CA SER A 201 -17.36 -8.78 5.87
C SER A 201 -18.85 -8.94 5.58
N ASP A 202 -19.61 -7.84 5.50
CA ASP A 202 -21.00 -7.88 5.01
C ASP A 202 -21.01 -8.32 3.55
N LYS A 203 -21.41 -9.58 3.31
CA LYS A 203 -21.38 -10.22 1.99
C LYS A 203 -22.22 -9.50 0.93
N ARG A 204 -23.35 -8.88 1.35
CA ARG A 204 -24.22 -8.13 0.46
C ARG A 204 -23.55 -6.86 -0.05
N ILE A 205 -22.92 -6.10 0.85
CA ILE A 205 -22.22 -4.86 0.49
C ILE A 205 -20.93 -5.20 -0.27
N MET A 206 -20.17 -6.20 0.18
CA MET A 206 -18.97 -6.64 -0.48
C MET A 206 -19.24 -7.07 -1.93
N ARG A 207 -20.30 -7.86 -2.18
CA ARG A 207 -20.70 -8.26 -3.54
C ARG A 207 -20.99 -7.05 -4.42
N GLN A 208 -21.59 -5.99 -3.87
CA GLN A 208 -21.82 -4.76 -4.62
C GLN A 208 -20.52 -4.03 -4.97
N PHE A 209 -19.55 -3.94 -4.05
CA PHE A 209 -18.25 -3.35 -4.35
C PHE A 209 -17.49 -4.11 -5.46
N LEU A 210 -17.55 -5.42 -5.42
CA LEU A 210 -16.85 -6.28 -6.38
C LEU A 210 -17.51 -6.28 -7.77
N ARG A 211 -18.84 -6.23 -7.83
CA ARG A 211 -19.63 -6.39 -9.05
C ARG A 211 -20.27 -5.09 -9.58
N CYS A 212 -19.87 -3.91 -9.06
CA CYS A 212 -20.47 -2.64 -9.50
C CYS A 212 -20.13 -2.27 -10.95
N GLY A 213 -19.14 -2.91 -11.57
CA GLY A 213 -18.68 -2.57 -12.91
C GLY A 213 -17.93 -1.24 -12.98
N TYR A 214 -17.55 -0.85 -14.18
CA TYR A 214 -16.94 0.45 -14.44
C TYR A 214 -17.45 1.05 -15.74
N VAL A 215 -17.43 2.37 -15.81
CA VAL A 215 -17.80 3.11 -17.02
C VAL A 215 -16.54 3.68 -17.66
N GLU A 216 -16.39 3.40 -18.95
CA GLU A 216 -15.35 3.92 -19.81
C GLU A 216 -15.97 4.35 -21.13
N ASN A 217 -15.62 5.55 -21.60
CA ASN A 217 -16.19 6.11 -22.85
C ASN A 217 -17.74 6.02 -22.91
N LYS A 218 -18.41 6.32 -21.78
CA LYS A 218 -19.87 6.27 -21.60
C LYS A 218 -20.50 4.86 -21.74
N ARG A 219 -19.67 3.79 -21.76
CA ARG A 219 -20.15 2.40 -21.77
C ARG A 219 -19.89 1.73 -20.44
N LEU A 220 -20.83 0.94 -19.96
CA LEU A 220 -20.71 0.15 -18.74
C LEU A 220 -20.08 -1.21 -19.07
N PHE A 221 -19.07 -1.57 -18.31
CA PHE A 221 -18.40 -2.87 -18.37
C PHE A 221 -18.60 -3.60 -17.05
N PRO A 222 -19.00 -4.87 -17.06
CA PRO A 222 -19.11 -5.66 -15.83
C PRO A 222 -17.73 -6.00 -15.26
N THR A 223 -17.68 -6.29 -13.95
CA THR A 223 -16.52 -6.89 -13.28
C THR A 223 -16.91 -8.27 -12.78
N THR A 224 -16.19 -9.30 -13.24
CA THR A 224 -16.43 -10.71 -12.91
C THR A 224 -15.42 -11.24 -11.90
N GLU A 225 -14.26 -10.60 -11.83
CA GLU A 225 -13.16 -10.93 -10.93
C GLU A 225 -12.40 -9.66 -10.52
N GLY A 226 -11.52 -9.78 -9.55
CA GLY A 226 -10.69 -8.69 -9.07
C GLY A 226 -11.35 -7.78 -8.04
N SER A 227 -10.55 -6.90 -7.49
CA SER A 227 -10.97 -5.84 -6.56
C SER A 227 -10.61 -4.48 -7.16
N PRO A 228 -11.51 -3.48 -7.15
CA PRO A 228 -11.28 -2.21 -7.83
C PRO A 228 -10.00 -1.52 -7.38
N GLN A 229 -9.06 -1.27 -8.31
CA GLN A 229 -7.89 -0.45 -8.03
C GLN A 229 -8.33 1.01 -7.81
N GLY A 230 -8.11 1.54 -6.59
CA GLY A 230 -8.53 2.89 -6.19
C GLY A 230 -9.61 2.93 -5.12
N GLY A 231 -10.22 1.81 -4.76
CA GLY A 231 -11.11 1.69 -3.62
C GLY A 231 -10.37 1.77 -2.28
N LEU A 232 -10.99 2.35 -1.24
CA LEU A 232 -10.40 2.46 0.10
C LEU A 232 -10.24 1.10 0.80
N ILE A 233 -11.11 0.15 0.54
CA ILE A 233 -11.13 -1.18 1.18
C ILE A 233 -10.35 -2.24 0.39
N SER A 234 -10.14 -2.03 -0.91
CA SER A 234 -9.51 -3.01 -1.81
C SER A 234 -8.11 -3.47 -1.36
N PRO A 235 -7.23 -2.61 -0.82
CA PRO A 235 -5.94 -3.07 -0.29
C PRO A 235 -6.08 -4.06 0.88
N THR A 236 -7.10 -3.88 1.73
CA THR A 236 -7.38 -4.78 2.85
C THR A 236 -7.90 -6.12 2.34
N TYR A 237 -8.80 -6.11 1.34
CA TYR A 237 -9.28 -7.35 0.71
C TYR A 237 -8.13 -8.12 0.06
N ALA A 238 -7.25 -7.44 -0.68
CA ALA A 238 -6.09 -8.07 -1.28
C ALA A 238 -5.15 -8.69 -0.23
N ASN A 239 -4.85 -7.98 0.86
CA ASN A 239 -4.04 -8.52 1.95
C ASN A 239 -4.68 -9.75 2.57
N MET A 240 -5.97 -9.70 2.92
CA MET A 240 -6.69 -10.84 3.52
C MET A 240 -6.77 -12.04 2.56
N THR A 241 -6.78 -11.80 1.25
CA THR A 241 -6.70 -12.88 0.25
C THR A 241 -5.33 -13.57 0.26
N LEU A 242 -4.27 -12.82 0.49
CA LEU A 242 -2.89 -13.32 0.49
C LEU A 242 -2.41 -13.77 1.87
N ASP A 243 -3.13 -13.45 2.94
CA ASP A 243 -2.82 -13.91 4.29
C ASP A 243 -3.05 -15.43 4.44
N GLY A 244 -2.26 -16.05 5.29
CA GLY A 244 -2.21 -17.51 5.49
C GLY A 244 -1.06 -18.18 4.72
N LEU A 245 -0.39 -17.47 3.80
CA LEU A 245 0.79 -18.03 3.11
C LEU A 245 1.95 -18.27 4.07
N GLU A 246 2.21 -17.37 5.03
CA GLU A 246 3.21 -17.57 6.08
C GLU A 246 2.91 -18.86 6.87
N ARG A 247 1.67 -19.03 7.30
CA ARG A 247 1.26 -20.21 8.06
C ARG A 247 1.44 -21.49 7.25
N LEU A 248 1.02 -21.53 6.00
CA LEU A 248 1.17 -22.67 5.10
C LEU A 248 2.65 -23.09 4.96
N LEU A 249 3.54 -22.13 4.75
CA LEU A 249 4.97 -22.40 4.64
C LEU A 249 5.56 -22.89 5.96
N LEU A 250 5.17 -22.30 7.09
CA LEU A 250 5.62 -22.74 8.41
C LEU A 250 5.14 -24.16 8.72
N GLU A 251 3.88 -24.49 8.46
CA GLU A 251 3.33 -25.83 8.66
C GLU A 251 4.07 -26.87 7.82
N ARG A 252 4.44 -26.56 6.59
CA ARG A 252 5.13 -27.49 5.70
C ARG A 252 6.61 -27.67 6.00
N TYR A 253 7.34 -26.60 6.31
CA TYR A 253 8.80 -26.62 6.43
C TYR A 253 9.32 -26.52 7.87
N SER A 254 8.47 -26.26 8.84
CA SER A 254 8.84 -26.16 10.26
C SER A 254 8.20 -27.25 11.13
N THR A 255 7.75 -28.34 10.52
CA THR A 255 7.22 -29.51 11.21
C THR A 255 8.32 -30.53 11.45
N SER A 256 8.34 -31.17 12.63
CA SER A 256 9.25 -32.27 12.93
C SER A 256 8.88 -33.52 12.12
N SER A 257 9.79 -34.49 12.07
CA SER A 257 9.51 -35.83 11.50
C SER A 257 8.33 -36.55 12.17
N THR A 258 7.94 -36.13 13.37
CA THR A 258 6.79 -36.63 14.13
C THR A 258 5.51 -35.81 13.91
N GLY A 259 5.50 -34.86 12.97
CA GLY A 259 4.33 -34.02 12.65
C GLY A 259 4.08 -32.87 13.63
N HIS A 260 4.95 -32.64 14.63
CA HIS A 260 4.82 -31.50 15.54
C HIS A 260 5.44 -30.25 14.93
N TYR A 261 4.63 -29.20 14.80
CA TYR A 261 5.09 -27.87 14.43
C TYR A 261 5.96 -27.27 15.54
N HIS A 262 7.17 -26.85 15.17
CA HIS A 262 8.03 -26.08 16.05
C HIS A 262 8.80 -25.02 15.24
N PRO A 263 8.70 -23.72 15.56
CA PRO A 263 9.37 -22.65 14.83
C PRO A 263 10.88 -22.82 14.65
N ASN A 264 11.52 -23.53 15.60
CA ASN A 264 12.96 -23.80 15.57
C ASN A 264 13.39 -24.93 14.63
N TYR A 265 12.43 -25.70 14.08
CA TYR A 265 12.74 -26.83 13.18
C TYR A 265 12.78 -26.45 11.70
N ASN A 266 12.78 -25.16 11.37
CA ASN A 266 12.91 -24.70 9.99
C ASN A 266 14.32 -24.99 9.44
N LYS A 267 14.62 -26.28 9.19
CA LYS A 267 15.92 -26.75 8.69
C LYS A 267 16.28 -26.12 7.35
N HIS A 268 15.28 -25.94 6.50
CA HIS A 268 15.44 -25.38 5.15
C HIS A 268 15.40 -23.85 5.10
N LYS A 269 15.29 -23.19 6.26
CA LYS A 269 15.32 -21.72 6.37
C LYS A 269 14.32 -21.02 5.44
N VAL A 270 13.13 -21.65 5.29
CA VAL A 270 12.04 -21.08 4.49
C VAL A 270 11.35 -20.00 5.29
N HIS A 271 11.50 -18.76 4.85
CA HIS A 271 10.89 -17.58 5.48
C HIS A 271 10.25 -16.72 4.40
N LEU A 272 9.06 -16.21 4.68
CA LEU A 272 8.33 -15.26 3.85
C LEU A 272 8.60 -13.82 4.31
N CYS A 273 8.69 -12.90 3.38
CA CYS A 273 8.54 -11.46 3.60
C CYS A 273 7.64 -10.90 2.51
N ARG A 274 6.49 -10.33 2.87
CA ARG A 274 5.50 -9.84 1.89
C ARG A 274 5.22 -8.36 2.06
N TYR A 275 5.19 -7.65 0.95
CA TYR A 275 4.76 -6.25 0.88
C TYR A 275 3.70 -6.10 -0.21
N ALA A 276 2.43 -6.17 0.18
CA ALA A 276 1.28 -6.24 -0.73
C ALA A 276 1.37 -7.47 -1.68
N ASP A 277 1.48 -7.23 -2.98
CA ASP A 277 1.64 -8.22 -4.04
C ASP A 277 3.09 -8.63 -4.32
N ASP A 278 4.07 -7.85 -3.85
CA ASP A 278 5.49 -8.21 -3.93
C ASP A 278 5.89 -9.06 -2.71
N PHE A 279 6.55 -10.19 -2.91
CA PHE A 279 7.03 -11.03 -1.81
C PHE A 279 8.37 -11.68 -2.10
N ILE A 280 9.07 -11.99 -1.01
CA ILE A 280 10.34 -12.72 -1.01
C ILE A 280 10.17 -13.97 -0.16
N ILE A 281 10.62 -15.11 -0.66
CA ILE A 281 10.77 -16.33 0.13
C ILE A 281 12.22 -16.77 0.08
N THR A 282 12.78 -17.13 1.23
CA THR A 282 14.16 -17.60 1.36
C THR A 282 14.20 -19.11 1.51
N ALA A 283 15.32 -19.75 1.14
CA ALA A 283 15.63 -21.14 1.47
C ALA A 283 17.14 -21.38 1.50
N ASP A 284 17.54 -22.54 2.01
CA ASP A 284 18.95 -22.97 2.09
C ASP A 284 19.46 -23.53 0.75
N CYS A 285 18.61 -24.12 -0.08
CA CYS A 285 18.98 -24.65 -1.39
C CYS A 285 17.91 -24.38 -2.46
N LYS A 286 18.31 -24.54 -3.73
CA LYS A 286 17.47 -24.23 -4.89
C LYS A 286 16.30 -25.20 -5.04
N GLU A 287 16.53 -26.47 -4.75
CA GLU A 287 15.54 -27.54 -4.85
C GLU A 287 14.35 -27.31 -3.91
N VAL A 288 14.62 -26.80 -2.71
CA VAL A 288 13.57 -26.42 -1.76
C VAL A 288 12.77 -25.23 -2.29
N LEU A 289 13.42 -24.26 -2.93
CA LEU A 289 12.66 -23.14 -3.55
C LEU A 289 11.77 -23.57 -4.71
N GLU A 290 12.15 -24.59 -5.46
CA GLU A 290 11.30 -25.14 -6.52
C GLU A 290 10.04 -25.82 -5.93
N ASP A 291 10.18 -26.53 -4.79
CA ASP A 291 9.03 -27.07 -4.06
C ASP A 291 8.18 -25.95 -3.46
N VAL A 292 8.80 -24.94 -2.83
CA VAL A 292 8.13 -23.73 -2.31
C VAL A 292 7.34 -23.03 -3.42
N LYS A 293 7.91 -22.90 -4.62
CA LYS A 293 7.24 -22.25 -5.75
C LYS A 293 5.94 -23.00 -6.11
N ARG A 294 5.97 -24.34 -6.17
CA ARG A 294 4.76 -25.16 -6.42
C ARG A 294 3.70 -24.94 -5.33
N VAL A 295 4.08 -24.93 -4.07
CA VAL A 295 3.17 -24.67 -2.94
C VAL A 295 2.53 -23.28 -3.06
N VAL A 296 3.31 -22.27 -3.42
CA VAL A 296 2.81 -20.91 -3.63
C VAL A 296 1.87 -20.84 -4.84
N GLU A 297 2.17 -21.53 -5.92
CA GLU A 297 1.31 -21.59 -7.12
C GLU A 297 -0.05 -22.24 -6.80
N GLU A 298 -0.08 -23.32 -6.02
CA GLU A 298 -1.32 -23.95 -5.56
C GLU A 298 -2.13 -23.00 -4.66
N PHE A 299 -1.48 -22.36 -3.69
CA PHE A 299 -2.09 -21.37 -2.81
C PHE A 299 -2.72 -20.20 -3.60
N MET A 300 -2.02 -19.71 -4.62
CA MET A 300 -2.51 -18.63 -5.49
C MET A 300 -3.67 -19.07 -6.36
N LYS A 301 -3.61 -20.30 -6.92
CA LYS A 301 -4.64 -20.87 -7.80
C LYS A 301 -6.01 -20.95 -7.12
N GLU A 302 -6.07 -21.35 -5.86
CA GLU A 302 -7.31 -21.37 -5.07
C GLU A 302 -7.99 -20.00 -5.00
N ARG A 303 -7.20 -18.93 -5.08
CA ARG A 303 -7.62 -17.52 -4.97
C ARG A 303 -7.85 -16.85 -6.32
N GLY A 304 -7.76 -17.62 -7.42
CA GLY A 304 -7.86 -17.10 -8.79
C GLY A 304 -6.60 -16.37 -9.26
N LEU A 305 -5.50 -16.47 -8.51
CA LEU A 305 -4.26 -15.74 -8.78
C LEU A 305 -3.21 -16.62 -9.48
N LYS A 306 -2.27 -15.97 -10.16
CA LYS A 306 -1.13 -16.63 -10.82
C LYS A 306 0.15 -15.83 -10.58
N LEU A 307 1.27 -16.53 -10.44
CA LEU A 307 2.59 -15.88 -10.42
C LEU A 307 2.91 -15.30 -11.81
N SER A 308 3.66 -14.20 -11.81
CA SER A 308 4.18 -13.61 -13.04
C SER A 308 5.47 -14.34 -13.45
N GLU A 309 5.42 -15.16 -14.49
CA GLU A 309 6.59 -15.89 -14.98
C GLU A 309 7.75 -14.96 -15.35
N GLU A 310 7.44 -13.79 -15.92
CA GLU A 310 8.46 -12.80 -16.34
C GLU A 310 9.19 -12.12 -15.17
N LYS A 311 8.57 -12.09 -13.98
CA LYS A 311 9.09 -11.32 -12.83
C LYS A 311 9.39 -12.21 -11.62
N THR A 312 8.94 -13.45 -11.62
CA THR A 312 9.28 -14.43 -10.60
C THR A 312 10.65 -15.02 -10.92
N ALA A 313 11.62 -14.79 -10.04
CA ALA A 313 12.99 -15.22 -10.24
C ALA A 313 13.55 -15.93 -9.01
N THR A 314 14.41 -16.91 -9.24
CA THR A 314 15.20 -17.56 -8.20
C THR A 314 16.63 -17.03 -8.30
N THR A 315 17.11 -16.39 -7.24
CA THR A 315 18.42 -15.69 -7.21
C THR A 315 19.23 -16.14 -6.02
N ASN A 316 20.58 -16.28 -6.18
CA ASN A 316 21.47 -16.44 -5.05
C ASN A 316 21.78 -15.08 -4.42
N ILE A 317 21.85 -14.99 -3.09
CA ILE A 317 22.12 -13.74 -2.36
C ILE A 317 23.49 -13.12 -2.71
N ASN A 318 24.45 -13.93 -3.19
CA ASN A 318 25.76 -13.44 -3.64
C ASN A 318 25.67 -12.71 -4.98
N ASP A 319 24.68 -13.03 -5.83
CA ASP A 319 24.38 -12.29 -7.06
C ASP A 319 23.60 -11.02 -6.76
N GLY A 320 22.78 -11.07 -5.71
CA GLY A 320 21.96 -9.98 -5.21
C GLY A 320 20.62 -9.85 -5.91
N PHE A 321 19.62 -9.32 -5.19
CA PHE A 321 18.26 -9.10 -5.67
C PHE A 321 17.72 -7.71 -5.28
N ASP A 322 16.71 -7.24 -5.99
CA ASP A 322 16.06 -5.95 -5.73
C ASP A 322 14.70 -6.15 -5.05
N PHE A 323 14.52 -5.58 -3.86
CA PHE A 323 13.22 -5.57 -3.17
C PHE A 323 12.89 -4.17 -2.63
N LEU A 324 11.68 -3.68 -2.87
CA LEU A 324 11.18 -2.37 -2.40
C LEU A 324 12.11 -1.19 -2.70
N GLY A 325 12.85 -1.24 -3.80
CA GLY A 325 13.78 -0.17 -4.20
C GLY A 325 15.15 -0.24 -3.57
N TRP A 326 15.46 -1.30 -2.83
CA TRP A 326 16.78 -1.62 -2.32
C TRP A 326 17.33 -2.86 -3.00
N ASN A 327 18.66 -2.90 -3.16
CA ASN A 327 19.40 -4.08 -3.58
C ASN A 327 20.04 -4.74 -2.36
N PHE A 328 19.79 -6.02 -2.21
CA PHE A 328 20.33 -6.89 -1.15
C PHE A 328 21.37 -7.79 -1.75
N ARG A 329 22.61 -7.74 -1.25
CA ARG A 329 23.69 -8.59 -1.77
C ARG A 329 24.70 -8.92 -0.69
N LYS A 330 25.20 -10.16 -0.67
CA LYS A 330 26.34 -10.56 0.15
C LYS A 330 27.67 -10.38 -0.59
N PHE A 331 28.61 -9.78 0.10
CA PHE A 331 30.00 -9.67 -0.32
C PHE A 331 30.89 -10.26 0.75
N LYS A 332 31.61 -11.32 0.41
CA LYS A 332 32.51 -12.03 1.35
C LYS A 332 31.79 -12.36 2.68
N GLY A 333 30.55 -12.83 2.60
CA GLY A 333 29.73 -13.21 3.74
C GLY A 333 29.07 -12.06 4.53
N LYS A 334 29.29 -10.80 4.15
CA LYS A 334 28.65 -9.62 4.76
C LYS A 334 27.51 -9.13 3.88
N LEU A 335 26.33 -8.98 4.46
CA LEU A 335 25.17 -8.42 3.77
C LEU A 335 25.34 -6.91 3.60
N LEU A 336 25.18 -6.44 2.37
CA LEU A 336 25.11 -5.03 2.02
C LEU A 336 23.74 -4.73 1.42
N ILE A 337 23.07 -3.72 1.97
CA ILE A 337 21.79 -3.21 1.46
C ILE A 337 22.01 -1.79 0.98
N GLN A 338 21.66 -1.51 -0.28
CA GLN A 338 21.88 -0.21 -0.93
C GLN A 338 20.64 0.20 -1.75
N PRO A 339 20.46 1.49 -2.08
CA PRO A 339 19.45 1.89 -3.06
C PRO A 339 19.67 1.18 -4.40
N SER A 340 18.63 0.55 -4.95
CA SER A 340 18.72 -0.21 -6.18
C SER A 340 19.07 0.66 -7.39
N THR A 341 19.64 0.05 -8.43
CA THR A 341 19.93 0.75 -9.69
C THR A 341 18.68 1.35 -10.33
N LYS A 342 17.54 0.65 -10.22
CA LYS A 342 16.25 1.15 -10.68
C LYS A 342 15.82 2.42 -9.91
N SER A 343 16.00 2.44 -8.57
CA SER A 343 15.71 3.61 -7.72
C SER A 343 16.58 4.80 -8.08
N LYS A 344 17.91 4.58 -8.25
CA LYS A 344 18.88 5.63 -8.68
C LYS A 344 18.51 6.24 -10.03
N LYS A 345 18.16 5.43 -11.01
CA LYS A 345 17.71 5.89 -12.34
C LYS A 345 16.41 6.69 -12.25
N LYS A 346 15.47 6.23 -11.42
CA LYS A 346 14.16 6.87 -11.23
C LYS A 346 14.28 8.26 -10.62
N ILE A 347 15.07 8.42 -9.56
CA ILE A 347 15.28 9.74 -8.93
C ILE A 347 15.99 10.70 -9.88
N THR A 348 17.07 10.26 -10.54
CA THR A 348 17.81 11.09 -11.51
C THR A 348 16.91 11.60 -12.64
N LYS A 349 16.05 10.71 -13.20
CA LYS A 349 15.09 11.11 -14.24
C LYS A 349 14.07 12.12 -13.71
N LYS A 350 13.54 11.91 -12.49
CA LYS A 350 12.57 12.83 -11.87
C LYS A 350 13.18 14.20 -11.63
N LEU A 351 14.41 14.27 -11.12
CA LEU A 351 15.13 15.54 -10.93
C LEU A 351 15.34 16.25 -12.27
N SER A 352 15.81 15.56 -13.30
CA SER A 352 16.01 16.13 -14.65
C SER A 352 14.69 16.66 -15.24
N GLN A 353 13.58 15.93 -15.11
CA GLN A 353 12.28 16.38 -15.56
C GLN A 353 11.80 17.63 -14.79
N THR A 354 12.05 17.69 -13.49
CA THR A 354 11.68 18.83 -12.64
C THR A 354 12.48 20.08 -13.06
N VAL A 355 13.80 19.96 -13.26
CA VAL A 355 14.64 21.07 -13.72
C VAL A 355 14.19 21.58 -15.11
N ARG A 356 13.80 20.68 -16.01
CA ARG A 356 13.26 21.07 -17.34
C ARG A 356 11.92 21.78 -17.25
N TYR A 357 11.00 21.26 -16.42
CA TYR A 357 9.66 21.82 -16.26
C TYR A 357 9.69 23.23 -15.66
N TYR A 358 10.54 23.44 -14.63
CA TYR A 358 10.69 24.72 -13.93
C TYR A 358 11.82 25.60 -14.50
N ARG A 359 12.28 25.37 -15.74
CA ARG A 359 13.45 26.08 -16.31
C ARG A 359 13.27 27.60 -16.37
N GLU A 360 12.05 28.08 -16.56
CA GLU A 360 11.70 29.53 -16.69
C GLU A 360 11.11 30.11 -15.39
N SER A 361 10.87 29.26 -14.38
CA SER A 361 10.29 29.67 -13.11
C SER A 361 11.31 30.43 -12.25
N LYS A 362 10.80 31.11 -11.21
CA LYS A 362 11.67 31.67 -10.17
C LYS A 362 12.52 30.59 -9.51
N GLN A 363 13.76 30.95 -9.17
CA GLN A 363 14.74 30.02 -8.59
C GLN A 363 14.22 29.37 -7.30
N GLU A 364 13.59 30.14 -6.42
CA GLU A 364 13.06 29.68 -5.14
C GLU A 364 12.05 28.54 -5.35
N LEU A 365 11.19 28.65 -6.35
CA LEU A 365 10.19 27.62 -6.66
C LEU A 365 10.86 26.32 -7.13
N LEU A 366 11.88 26.42 -7.99
CA LEU A 366 12.65 25.25 -8.44
C LEU A 366 13.32 24.55 -7.24
N ILE A 367 13.98 25.32 -6.36
CA ILE A 367 14.66 24.81 -5.17
C ILE A 367 13.66 24.09 -4.24
N VAL A 368 12.52 24.71 -3.94
CA VAL A 368 11.48 24.09 -3.10
C VAL A 368 11.04 22.74 -3.68
N LYS A 369 10.85 22.66 -5.02
CA LYS A 369 10.42 21.41 -5.68
C LYS A 369 11.51 20.34 -5.66
N LEU A 370 12.75 20.72 -5.89
CA LEU A 370 13.89 19.78 -5.81
C LEU A 370 14.08 19.27 -4.38
N ASN A 371 14.02 20.16 -3.37
CA ASN A 371 14.13 19.77 -1.97
C ASN A 371 13.03 18.81 -1.53
N GLN A 372 11.79 19.00 -1.97
CA GLN A 372 10.71 18.04 -1.69
C GLN A 372 11.03 16.64 -2.23
N ILE A 373 11.63 16.57 -3.43
CA ILE A 373 11.97 15.29 -4.07
C ILE A 373 13.17 14.64 -3.41
N THR A 374 14.26 15.39 -3.19
CA THR A 374 15.51 14.88 -2.62
C THR A 374 15.34 14.46 -1.16
N LYS A 375 14.70 15.30 -0.32
CA LYS A 375 14.41 14.95 1.09
C LYS A 375 13.56 13.70 1.20
N GLY A 376 12.45 13.60 0.45
CA GLY A 376 11.60 12.42 0.52
C GLY A 376 12.28 11.15 0.02
N TRP A 377 13.21 11.25 -0.95
CA TRP A 377 13.97 10.10 -1.41
C TRP A 377 15.10 9.74 -0.43
N ALA A 378 15.79 10.72 0.14
CA ALA A 378 16.82 10.49 1.16
C ALA A 378 16.21 9.87 2.42
N GLU A 379 15.07 10.37 2.89
CA GLU A 379 14.31 9.84 4.03
C GLU A 379 13.89 8.38 3.81
N TYR A 380 13.54 7.99 2.59
CA TYR A 380 13.23 6.61 2.26
C TYR A 380 14.45 5.68 2.36
N HIS A 381 15.65 6.18 2.00
CA HIS A 381 16.86 5.37 1.86
C HIS A 381 17.89 5.55 2.99
N HIS A 382 17.64 6.41 4.00
CA HIS A 382 18.61 6.70 5.06
C HIS A 382 18.93 5.48 5.94
N CYS A 383 18.02 4.51 6.01
CA CYS A 383 18.14 3.30 6.83
C CYS A 383 19.11 2.24 6.26
N VAL A 384 19.70 2.48 5.08
CA VAL A 384 20.61 1.55 4.40
C VAL A 384 21.96 2.21 4.05
N CYS A 385 22.90 1.44 3.50
CA CYS A 385 24.21 1.96 3.06
C CYS A 385 24.08 2.88 1.84
N ALA A 386 23.60 4.11 2.04
CA ALA A 386 23.23 5.04 0.97
C ALA A 386 24.24 6.20 0.78
N LYS A 387 25.24 6.41 1.63
CA LYS A 387 26.14 7.58 1.61
C LYS A 387 26.75 7.85 0.22
N SER A 388 27.37 6.85 -0.38
CA SER A 388 27.95 6.98 -1.74
C SER A 388 26.91 7.27 -2.82
N THR A 389 25.70 6.72 -2.64
CA THR A 389 24.60 6.96 -3.56
C THR A 389 24.04 8.38 -3.41
N PHE A 390 23.97 8.91 -2.20
CA PHE A 390 23.58 10.30 -1.95
C PHE A 390 24.56 11.25 -2.62
N ALA A 391 25.88 11.07 -2.40
CA ALA A 391 26.92 11.86 -3.05
C ALA A 391 26.82 11.81 -4.60
N LEU A 392 26.52 10.65 -5.18
CA LEU A 392 26.31 10.51 -6.62
C LEU A 392 25.10 11.32 -7.12
N ILE A 393 23.97 11.28 -6.37
CA ILE A 393 22.76 12.02 -6.75
C ILE A 393 22.96 13.52 -6.59
N ASP A 394 23.64 13.96 -5.53
CA ASP A 394 24.00 15.36 -5.32
C ASP A 394 24.88 15.90 -6.44
N HIS A 395 25.90 15.16 -6.83
CA HIS A 395 26.76 15.53 -7.97
C HIS A 395 25.95 15.68 -9.27
N ARG A 396 25.06 14.70 -9.57
CA ARG A 396 24.20 14.78 -10.76
C ARG A 396 23.22 15.97 -10.71
N LEU A 397 22.67 16.24 -9.53
CA LEU A 397 21.78 17.39 -9.34
C LEU A 397 22.55 18.69 -9.54
N TRP A 398 23.77 18.78 -8.99
CA TRP A 398 24.65 19.93 -9.21
C TRP A 398 24.94 20.15 -10.70
N GLU A 399 25.28 19.12 -11.48
CA GLU A 399 25.47 19.24 -12.94
C GLU A 399 24.22 19.78 -13.65
N MET A 400 23.02 19.31 -13.24
CA MET A 400 21.74 19.77 -13.82
C MET A 400 21.51 21.25 -13.50
N LEU A 401 21.76 21.68 -12.26
CA LEU A 401 21.61 23.06 -11.82
C LEU A 401 22.65 23.97 -12.46
N TRP A 402 23.89 23.52 -12.58
CA TRP A 402 24.95 24.26 -13.29
C TRP A 402 24.56 24.52 -14.75
N LYS A 403 24.08 23.52 -15.47
CA LYS A 403 23.58 23.65 -16.84
C LYS A 403 22.37 24.59 -16.92
N TRP A 404 21.48 24.54 -15.93
CA TRP A 404 20.34 25.44 -15.84
C TRP A 404 20.79 26.88 -15.59
N ALA A 405 21.70 27.14 -14.67
CA ALA A 405 22.24 28.47 -14.38
C ALA A 405 22.97 29.10 -15.60
N LYS A 406 23.79 28.31 -16.29
CA LYS A 406 24.49 28.74 -17.51
C LYS A 406 23.53 29.15 -18.65
N ARG A 407 22.45 28.40 -18.82
CA ARG A 407 21.41 28.76 -19.83
C ARG A 407 20.65 30.05 -19.45
N ARG A 408 20.39 30.24 -18.16
CA ARG A 408 19.66 31.41 -17.67
C ARG A 408 20.51 32.68 -17.69
N HIS A 409 21.82 32.52 -17.50
CA HIS A 409 22.78 33.60 -17.43
C HIS A 409 23.98 33.37 -18.36
N PRO A 410 23.79 33.38 -19.67
CA PRO A 410 24.83 32.99 -20.65
C PRO A 410 26.08 33.85 -20.61
N GLN A 411 25.93 35.14 -20.24
CA GLN A 411 27.05 36.09 -20.15
C GLN A 411 27.86 35.99 -18.83
N LYS A 412 27.41 35.19 -17.84
CA LYS A 412 28.14 34.99 -16.56
C LYS A 412 29.19 33.92 -16.69
N CYS A 413 30.34 34.14 -16.03
CA CYS A 413 31.45 33.15 -16.06
C CYS A 413 31.13 31.86 -15.29
N ASN A 414 31.95 30.84 -15.51
CA ASN A 414 31.78 29.53 -14.84
C ASN A 414 31.91 29.63 -13.32
N LYS A 415 32.84 30.46 -12.79
CA LYS A 415 32.99 30.66 -11.35
C LYS A 415 31.73 31.19 -10.70
N TRP A 416 31.06 32.17 -11.37
CA TRP A 416 29.79 32.67 -10.91
C TRP A 416 28.70 31.60 -10.89
N ALA A 417 28.61 30.79 -11.94
CA ALA A 417 27.61 29.70 -12.02
C ALA A 417 27.83 28.67 -10.91
N VAL A 418 29.06 28.32 -10.56
CA VAL A 418 29.40 27.44 -9.44
C VAL A 418 28.95 28.05 -8.11
N SER A 419 29.32 29.28 -7.81
CA SER A 419 28.91 30.00 -6.60
C SER A 419 27.38 30.11 -6.47
N TYR A 420 26.71 30.42 -7.58
CA TYR A 420 25.25 30.53 -7.64
C TYR A 420 24.53 29.20 -7.33
N THR A 421 25.05 28.07 -7.78
CA THR A 421 24.49 26.75 -7.51
C THR A 421 24.83 26.20 -6.13
N HIS A 422 26.00 26.53 -5.57
CA HIS A 422 26.38 26.13 -4.21
C HIS A 422 25.52 26.78 -3.11
N LEU A 423 25.10 28.03 -3.32
CA LEU A 423 24.22 28.73 -2.37
C LEU A 423 22.80 28.15 -2.32
N THR A 424 22.44 27.27 -3.26
CA THR A 424 21.06 26.78 -3.42
C THR A 424 20.85 25.33 -3.00
N LEU A 425 21.94 24.56 -2.78
CA LEU A 425 21.85 23.20 -2.26
C LEU A 425 21.88 23.23 -0.73
N PRO A 426 20.94 22.56 -0.05
CA PRO A 426 21.10 22.34 1.38
C PRO A 426 22.30 21.40 1.59
N THR A 427 23.44 22.00 1.91
CA THR A 427 24.58 21.23 2.36
C THR A 427 24.23 20.66 3.73
N ASN A 428 24.13 19.36 3.77
CA ASN A 428 24.30 18.49 4.93
C ASN A 428 23.40 18.66 6.14
N SER A 429 22.72 17.65 6.38
CA SER A 429 22.66 17.09 7.75
C SER A 429 22.98 15.61 7.69
#